data_eb9277a391759d8ddf1d744999b816a2
#
_entry.id   eb9277a391759d8ddf1d744999b816a2
#
_cell.length_a   1.000
_cell.length_b   1.000
_cell.length_c   1.000
_cell.angle_alpha   90.00
_cell.angle_beta   90.00
_cell.angle_gamma   90.00
#
_symmetry.space_group_name_H-M   'P 1'
#
loop_
_entity.id
_entity.type
_entity.pdbx_description
1 polymer ?
#
loop_
_entity_poly.entity_id
_entity_poly.type
_entity_poly.pdbx_seq_one_letter_code
_entity_poly.pdbx_strand_id
1 'polypeptide(L)'
;MTSVSTVRITGVGVELPADVVTTAEVEERAGLRERFGLEPGWLEHVTGVRTRRWASAEVQPSELATAAGRKALARAGLDPLEVDTLIFAGITRDCLEPATANLVAEAVGARNARVFDLLNACNSLVDAIDVGDSLIRCGKAERVLVATGERASLAIDWQARTMEELLQAVASLVVGDGGGAVVLEPSDDPGRGLRAREFRSDATQWRHAIGGRFRPGTQACELCGGLLDRTFHCDGRNLFAAAFGLLYPTMETVMQRTGWGYDELDVIFCHQPTKRFVEKAIPFLGDLGRAADKLWGTAERYGNTSTTSLALAMAEAEAAGTLAAGAKVLVLAPSSGVSAAAMTMVW
;
A
#
# COMPACT_ATOMS: atom_id res chain seq x y z
N MET A 1 -18.61 -27.65 11.68
CA MET A 1 -18.04 -26.38 11.22
C MET A 1 -18.82 -25.93 10.01
N THR A 2 -19.61 -24.88 10.14
CA THR A 2 -20.29 -24.24 8.99
C THR A 2 -19.19 -23.61 8.15
N SER A 3 -19.07 -24.02 6.88
CA SER A 3 -18.08 -23.40 5.97
C SER A 3 -18.50 -21.95 5.73
N VAL A 4 -17.62 -21.01 6.10
CA VAL A 4 -17.82 -19.59 5.77
C VAL A 4 -17.82 -19.46 4.24
N SER A 5 -18.91 -18.98 3.68
CA SER A 5 -19.07 -18.89 2.23
C SER A 5 -18.23 -17.77 1.61
N THR A 6 -18.19 -16.61 2.26
CA THR A 6 -17.44 -15.44 1.82
C THR A 6 -16.92 -14.65 3.02
N VAL A 7 -15.88 -13.84 2.79
CA VAL A 7 -15.32 -12.89 3.76
C VAL A 7 -15.41 -11.50 3.14
N ARG A 8 -15.78 -10.52 3.91
CA ARG A 8 -15.93 -9.13 3.45
C ARG A 8 -15.09 -8.16 4.28
N ILE A 9 -14.78 -7.01 3.71
CA ILE A 9 -14.27 -5.85 4.43
C ILE A 9 -15.48 -5.15 5.05
N THR A 10 -15.49 -5.00 6.37
CA THR A 10 -16.60 -4.36 7.12
C THR A 10 -16.26 -2.97 7.61
N GLY A 11 -14.98 -2.63 7.65
CA GLY A 11 -14.51 -1.31 8.04
C GLY A 11 -13.20 -0.96 7.38
N VAL A 12 -13.08 0.28 6.94
CA VAL A 12 -11.84 0.88 6.42
C VAL A 12 -11.49 2.09 7.28
N GLY A 13 -10.22 2.21 7.63
CA GLY A 13 -9.70 3.34 8.41
C GLY A 13 -8.43 3.90 7.80
N VAL A 14 -8.27 5.21 7.86
CA VAL A 14 -7.10 5.93 7.33
C VAL A 14 -6.65 6.99 8.32
N GLU A 15 -5.36 7.14 8.48
CA GLU A 15 -4.71 8.23 9.18
C GLU A 15 -3.71 8.92 8.27
N LEU A 16 -3.86 10.23 8.12
CA LEU A 16 -2.94 11.04 7.34
C LEU A 16 -2.31 12.11 8.23
N PRO A 17 -0.98 12.28 8.19
CA PRO A 17 -0.33 13.41 8.85
C PRO A 17 -0.92 14.75 8.42
N ALA A 18 -0.91 15.73 9.33
CA ALA A 18 -1.46 17.05 9.06
C ALA A 18 -0.62 17.84 8.04
N ASP A 19 0.71 17.66 8.07
CA ASP A 19 1.62 18.45 7.25
C ASP A 19 1.52 18.09 5.77
N VAL A 20 1.19 19.08 4.97
CA VAL A 20 1.16 18.98 3.50
C VAL A 20 2.48 19.50 2.96
N VAL A 21 3.17 18.67 2.19
CA VAL A 21 4.43 19.01 1.53
C VAL A 21 4.19 19.02 0.01
N THR A 22 4.52 20.12 -0.63
CA THR A 22 4.42 20.27 -2.08
C THR A 22 5.60 19.64 -2.81
N THR A 23 5.44 19.32 -4.08
CA THR A 23 6.56 18.86 -4.91
C THR A 23 7.61 19.94 -5.10
N ALA A 24 7.21 21.23 -5.15
CA ALA A 24 8.15 22.34 -5.23
C ALA A 24 9.08 22.42 -3.99
N GLU A 25 8.54 22.22 -2.77
CA GLU A 25 9.37 22.14 -1.55
C GLU A 25 10.33 20.97 -1.57
N VAL A 26 9.93 19.82 -2.15
CA VAL A 26 10.83 18.66 -2.31
C VAL A 26 11.93 18.97 -3.33
N GLU A 27 11.60 19.61 -4.45
CA GLU A 27 12.60 20.03 -5.46
C GLU A 27 13.63 20.99 -4.87
N GLU A 28 13.17 21.99 -4.10
CA GLU A 28 14.03 22.95 -3.41
C GLU A 28 14.94 22.24 -2.42
N ARG A 29 14.38 21.40 -1.53
CA ARG A 29 15.14 20.63 -0.53
C ARG A 29 16.15 19.66 -1.16
N ALA A 30 15.82 19.05 -2.29
CA ALA A 30 16.74 18.18 -3.05
C ALA A 30 17.76 18.97 -3.86
N GLY A 31 17.62 20.29 -3.98
CA GLY A 31 18.50 21.17 -4.76
C GLY A 31 18.48 20.83 -6.25
N LEU A 32 17.33 20.48 -6.83
CA LEU A 32 17.28 19.93 -8.19
C LEU A 32 17.75 20.95 -9.22
N ARG A 33 17.46 22.23 -9.02
CA ARG A 33 17.91 23.30 -9.91
C ARG A 33 19.41 23.55 -9.80
N GLU A 34 19.91 23.75 -8.58
CA GLU A 34 21.32 24.13 -8.32
C GLU A 34 22.28 22.99 -8.61
N ARG A 35 21.90 21.77 -8.31
CA ARG A 35 22.76 20.59 -8.38
C ARG A 35 22.71 19.89 -9.74
N PHE A 36 21.54 19.93 -10.40
CA PHE A 36 21.31 19.16 -11.62
C PHE A 36 20.85 20.02 -12.82
N GLY A 37 20.66 21.34 -12.63
CA GLY A 37 20.24 22.25 -13.70
C GLY A 37 18.80 22.00 -14.19
N LEU A 38 17.95 21.39 -13.37
CA LEU A 38 16.58 21.08 -13.74
C LEU A 38 15.66 22.31 -13.53
N GLU A 39 14.72 22.51 -14.44
CA GLU A 39 13.74 23.59 -14.31
C GLU A 39 12.73 23.30 -13.19
N PRO A 40 12.24 24.33 -12.48
CA PRO A 40 11.19 24.19 -11.47
C PRO A 40 9.96 23.48 -12.04
N GLY A 41 9.39 22.55 -11.26
CA GLY A 41 8.26 21.72 -11.67
C GLY A 41 8.63 20.45 -12.45
N TRP A 42 9.93 20.18 -12.62
CA TRP A 42 10.39 18.97 -13.32
C TRP A 42 9.89 17.70 -12.64
N LEU A 43 9.99 17.60 -11.30
CA LEU A 43 9.57 16.41 -10.55
C LEU A 43 8.05 16.21 -10.65
N GLU A 44 7.26 17.28 -10.56
CA GLU A 44 5.81 17.21 -10.80
C GLU A 44 5.51 16.75 -12.23
N HIS A 45 6.20 17.30 -13.21
CA HIS A 45 6.01 16.94 -14.61
C HIS A 45 6.26 15.45 -14.87
N VAL A 46 7.36 14.89 -14.34
CA VAL A 46 7.73 13.48 -14.60
C VAL A 46 6.95 12.47 -13.75
N THR A 47 6.38 12.89 -12.62
CA THR A 47 5.67 12.00 -11.69
C THR A 47 4.17 12.24 -11.61
N GLY A 48 3.71 13.46 -11.85
CA GLY A 48 2.31 13.89 -11.67
C GLY A 48 1.90 13.99 -10.20
N VAL A 49 2.85 13.99 -9.26
CA VAL A 49 2.60 14.15 -7.82
C VAL A 49 2.73 15.63 -7.48
N ARG A 50 1.67 16.22 -6.93
CA ARG A 50 1.64 17.64 -6.53
C ARG A 50 1.96 17.84 -5.06
N THR A 51 1.37 16.98 -4.22
CA THR A 51 1.53 17.05 -2.78
C THR A 51 1.70 15.66 -2.17
N ARG A 52 2.15 15.61 -0.93
CA ARG A 52 2.16 14.44 -0.05
C ARG A 52 1.98 14.87 1.39
N ARG A 53 1.81 13.88 2.27
CA ARG A 53 1.78 14.12 3.71
C ARG A 53 3.03 13.55 4.34
N TRP A 54 3.67 14.29 5.23
CA TRP A 54 4.78 13.80 6.04
C TRP A 54 4.47 13.96 7.52
N ALA A 55 4.75 12.92 8.27
CA ALA A 55 4.61 12.95 9.72
C ALA A 55 5.82 13.61 10.36
N SER A 56 5.63 14.22 11.54
CA SER A 56 6.71 14.79 12.34
C SER A 56 7.71 13.69 12.75
N ALA A 57 8.92 14.09 13.16
CA ALA A 57 10.02 13.15 13.41
C ALA A 57 9.69 12.10 14.49
N GLU A 58 8.86 12.46 15.45
CA GLU A 58 8.50 11.65 16.62
C GLU A 58 7.47 10.57 16.33
N VAL A 59 6.63 10.77 15.29
CA VAL A 59 5.54 9.83 14.97
C VAL A 59 6.10 8.51 14.43
N GLN A 60 5.67 7.41 15.00
CA GLN A 60 6.08 6.07 14.63
C GLN A 60 5.08 5.40 13.65
N PRO A 61 5.53 4.42 12.84
CA PRO A 61 4.64 3.64 11.99
C PRO A 61 3.47 3.00 12.75
N SER A 62 3.72 2.46 13.94
CA SER A 62 2.69 1.85 14.79
C SER A 62 1.61 2.84 15.21
N GLU A 63 1.93 4.12 15.42
CA GLU A 63 0.96 5.15 15.80
C GLU A 63 0.00 5.47 14.65
N LEU A 64 0.53 5.58 13.42
CA LEU A 64 -0.29 5.76 12.22
C LEU A 64 -1.22 4.55 11.98
N ALA A 65 -0.66 3.34 12.12
CA ALA A 65 -1.44 2.10 12.02
C ALA A 65 -2.53 2.00 13.10
N THR A 66 -2.21 2.38 14.34
CA THR A 66 -3.15 2.38 15.47
C THR A 66 -4.31 3.35 15.22
N ALA A 67 -4.02 4.57 14.78
CA ALA A 67 -5.05 5.56 14.50
C ALA A 67 -5.97 5.10 13.35
N ALA A 68 -5.41 4.54 12.29
CA ALA A 68 -6.17 3.93 11.21
C ALA A 68 -6.99 2.71 11.67
N GLY A 69 -6.38 1.83 12.48
CA GLY A 69 -7.05 0.65 13.05
C GLY A 69 -8.27 0.98 13.91
N ARG A 70 -8.15 1.99 14.78
CA ARG A 70 -9.29 2.49 15.57
C ARG A 70 -10.45 2.98 14.70
N LYS A 71 -10.14 3.70 13.62
CA LYS A 71 -11.15 4.17 12.66
C LYS A 71 -11.81 3.02 11.92
N ALA A 72 -11.03 2.01 11.51
CA ALA A 72 -11.56 0.81 10.84
C ALA A 72 -12.50 0.01 11.77
N LEU A 73 -12.11 -0.21 13.03
CA LEU A 73 -12.93 -0.88 14.04
C LEU A 73 -14.22 -0.09 14.33
N ALA A 74 -14.12 1.23 14.51
CA ALA A 74 -15.30 2.08 14.71
C ALA A 74 -16.27 2.01 13.51
N ARG A 75 -15.73 1.94 12.28
CA ARG A 75 -16.54 1.80 11.06
C ARG A 75 -17.22 0.44 10.98
N ALA A 76 -16.53 -0.63 11.41
CA ALA A 76 -17.09 -1.98 11.50
C ALA A 76 -18.08 -2.14 12.67
N GLY A 77 -18.10 -1.21 13.63
CA GLY A 77 -18.90 -1.32 14.86
C GLY A 77 -18.38 -2.37 15.84
N LEU A 78 -17.08 -2.66 15.82
CA LEU A 78 -16.44 -3.70 16.63
C LEU A 78 -15.71 -3.12 17.84
N ASP A 79 -15.85 -3.82 18.99
CA ASP A 79 -14.97 -3.62 20.13
C ASP A 79 -13.58 -4.22 19.82
N PRO A 80 -12.48 -3.55 20.15
CA PRO A 80 -11.13 -4.10 19.97
C PRO A 80 -10.91 -5.48 20.60
N LEU A 81 -11.61 -5.80 21.69
CA LEU A 81 -11.53 -7.12 22.36
C LEU A 81 -12.14 -8.26 21.55
N GLU A 82 -12.95 -7.96 20.54
CA GLU A 82 -13.54 -8.93 19.63
C GLU A 82 -12.61 -9.32 18.48
N VAL A 83 -11.46 -8.65 18.32
CA VAL A 83 -10.49 -8.97 17.27
C VAL A 83 -9.72 -10.25 17.66
N ASP A 84 -9.81 -11.26 16.79
CA ASP A 84 -9.12 -12.55 17.00
C ASP A 84 -7.68 -12.54 16.48
N THR A 85 -7.45 -11.77 15.40
CA THR A 85 -6.13 -11.66 14.78
C THR A 85 -5.89 -10.24 14.35
N LEU A 86 -4.69 -9.72 14.66
CA LEU A 86 -4.20 -8.45 14.15
C LEU A 86 -2.94 -8.69 13.34
N ILE A 87 -2.93 -8.24 12.08
CA ILE A 87 -1.80 -8.35 11.15
C ILE A 87 -1.29 -6.94 10.88
N PHE A 88 -0.04 -6.65 11.22
CA PHE A 88 0.61 -5.43 10.74
C PHE A 88 1.23 -5.68 9.37
N ALA A 89 0.82 -4.90 8.37
CA ALA A 89 1.14 -5.09 6.96
C ALA A 89 1.91 -3.89 6.39
N GLY A 90 2.95 -3.41 7.09
CA GLY A 90 3.75 -2.25 6.70
C GLY A 90 5.19 -2.61 6.34
N ILE A 91 5.81 -1.76 5.50
CA ILE A 91 7.24 -1.84 5.18
C ILE A 91 8.06 -1.21 6.30
N THR A 92 7.65 -0.01 6.72
CA THR A 92 8.31 0.71 7.81
C THR A 92 7.87 0.16 9.15
N ARG A 93 8.80 0.07 10.08
CA ARG A 93 8.61 -0.54 11.40
C ARG A 93 9.24 0.32 12.48
N ASP A 94 8.69 0.25 13.69
CA ASP A 94 9.26 0.92 14.85
C ASP A 94 10.60 0.27 15.26
N CYS A 95 10.65 -1.05 15.21
CA CYS A 95 11.83 -1.85 15.54
C CYS A 95 11.84 -3.16 14.73
N LEU A 96 12.97 -3.87 14.74
CA LEU A 96 13.08 -5.18 14.09
C LEU A 96 12.42 -6.28 14.92
N GLU A 97 12.42 -6.16 16.25
CA GLU A 97 11.86 -7.07 17.23
C GLU A 97 11.45 -6.28 18.48
N PRO A 98 10.25 -6.49 19.02
CA PRO A 98 9.21 -7.43 18.59
C PRO A 98 8.50 -7.02 17.28
N ALA A 99 7.56 -7.84 16.80
CA ALA A 99 6.68 -7.48 15.68
C ALA A 99 5.92 -6.19 16.00
N THR A 100 5.82 -5.28 15.03
CA THR A 100 5.09 -4.00 15.15
C THR A 100 3.61 -4.22 15.50
N ALA A 101 3.06 -5.36 15.07
CA ALA A 101 1.70 -5.78 15.43
C ALA A 101 1.43 -5.81 16.93
N ASN A 102 2.46 -6.08 17.78
CA ASN A 102 2.30 -6.04 19.25
C ASN A 102 2.01 -4.62 19.74
N LEU A 103 2.74 -3.62 19.22
CA LEU A 103 2.57 -2.22 19.60
C LEU A 103 1.19 -1.73 19.18
N VAL A 104 0.78 -2.07 17.95
CA VAL A 104 -0.54 -1.69 17.42
C VAL A 104 -1.66 -2.35 18.23
N ALA A 105 -1.55 -3.66 18.54
CA ALA A 105 -2.57 -4.39 19.29
C ALA A 105 -2.75 -3.83 20.72
N GLU A 106 -1.65 -3.54 21.41
CA GLU A 106 -1.68 -2.90 22.72
C GLU A 106 -2.37 -1.53 22.64
N ALA A 107 -1.93 -0.68 21.72
CA ALA A 107 -2.43 0.67 21.58
C ALA A 107 -3.89 0.73 21.11
N VAL A 108 -4.33 -0.17 20.23
CA VAL A 108 -5.73 -0.30 19.78
C VAL A 108 -6.62 -0.85 20.89
N GLY A 109 -6.07 -1.72 21.77
CA GLY A 109 -6.79 -2.44 22.81
C GLY A 109 -7.22 -3.86 22.44
N ALA A 110 -6.69 -4.42 21.34
CA ALA A 110 -6.98 -5.78 20.83
C ALA A 110 -6.23 -6.87 21.63
N ARG A 111 -6.48 -6.93 22.93
CA ARG A 111 -5.71 -7.75 23.91
C ARG A 111 -5.90 -9.25 23.73
N ASN A 112 -6.97 -9.68 23.06
CA ASN A 112 -7.27 -11.09 22.81
C ASN A 112 -6.69 -11.57 21.48
N ALA A 113 -6.19 -10.66 20.63
CA ALA A 113 -5.76 -10.98 19.29
C ALA A 113 -4.44 -11.76 19.25
N ARG A 114 -4.37 -12.77 18.39
CA ARG A 114 -3.10 -13.24 17.86
C ARG A 114 -2.49 -12.17 16.98
N VAL A 115 -1.20 -11.88 17.13
CA VAL A 115 -0.53 -10.77 16.41
C VAL A 115 0.71 -11.23 15.68
N PHE A 116 0.95 -10.69 14.48
CA PHE A 116 2.17 -10.89 13.71
C PHE A 116 2.29 -9.84 12.59
N ASP A 117 3.54 -9.64 12.11
CA ASP A 117 3.80 -8.81 10.94
C ASP A 117 3.81 -9.64 9.66
N LEU A 118 3.34 -9.05 8.56
CA LEU A 118 3.43 -9.57 7.21
C LEU A 118 4.10 -8.52 6.32
N LEU A 119 5.13 -8.91 5.57
CA LEU A 119 5.88 -8.01 4.71
C LEU A 119 6.05 -8.59 3.31
N ASN A 120 5.51 -7.86 2.32
CA ASN A 120 5.75 -8.08 0.90
C ASN A 120 5.73 -6.74 0.15
N ALA A 121 6.53 -5.78 0.63
CA ALA A 121 6.58 -4.42 0.07
C ALA A 121 5.17 -3.81 -0.10
N CYS A 122 4.86 -3.16 -1.25
CA CYS A 122 3.56 -2.51 -1.47
C CYS A 122 2.38 -3.50 -1.51
N ASN A 123 2.62 -4.80 -1.69
CA ASN A 123 1.58 -5.82 -1.66
C ASN A 123 1.17 -6.27 -0.25
N SER A 124 1.91 -5.87 0.80
CA SER A 124 1.68 -6.37 2.15
C SER A 124 0.22 -6.29 2.61
N LEU A 125 -0.49 -5.20 2.30
CA LEU A 125 -1.92 -5.07 2.65
C LEU A 125 -2.79 -6.11 1.95
N VAL A 126 -2.58 -6.34 0.64
CA VAL A 126 -3.38 -7.30 -0.15
C VAL A 126 -3.08 -8.73 0.26
N ASP A 127 -1.79 -9.05 0.50
CA ASP A 127 -1.38 -10.35 1.04
C ASP A 127 -1.97 -10.59 2.43
N ALA A 128 -2.01 -9.58 3.29
CA ALA A 128 -2.60 -9.69 4.63
C ALA A 128 -4.13 -9.86 4.58
N ILE A 129 -4.81 -9.25 3.60
CA ILE A 129 -6.24 -9.50 3.35
C ILE A 129 -6.45 -10.96 2.93
N ASP A 130 -5.61 -11.51 2.05
CA ASP A 130 -5.70 -12.92 1.64
C ASP A 130 -5.43 -13.89 2.79
N VAL A 131 -4.42 -13.60 3.62
CA VAL A 131 -4.14 -14.38 4.83
C VAL A 131 -5.31 -14.29 5.81
N GLY A 132 -5.86 -13.10 6.05
CA GLY A 132 -7.03 -12.90 6.90
C GLY A 132 -8.27 -13.67 6.41
N ASP A 133 -8.56 -13.60 5.10
CA ASP A 133 -9.63 -14.41 4.47
C ASP A 133 -9.41 -15.91 4.70
N SER A 134 -8.17 -16.37 4.52
CA SER A 134 -7.82 -17.78 4.73
C SER A 134 -7.98 -18.21 6.19
N LEU A 135 -7.59 -17.37 7.14
CA LEU A 135 -7.78 -17.66 8.57
C LEU A 135 -9.26 -17.78 8.94
N ILE A 136 -10.11 -16.88 8.41
CA ILE A 136 -11.56 -16.91 8.65
C ILE A 136 -12.19 -18.14 8.01
N ARG A 137 -11.88 -18.43 6.73
CA ARG A 137 -12.42 -19.61 6.04
C ARG A 137 -12.03 -20.93 6.68
N CYS A 138 -10.81 -20.99 7.27
CA CYS A 138 -10.34 -22.18 8.01
C CYS A 138 -10.86 -22.25 9.45
N GLY A 139 -11.69 -21.31 9.91
CA GLY A 139 -12.21 -21.24 11.27
C GLY A 139 -11.15 -20.98 12.33
N LYS A 140 -10.06 -20.33 11.98
CA LYS A 140 -8.97 -19.95 12.90
C LYS A 140 -9.13 -18.52 13.46
N ALA A 141 -9.97 -17.72 12.84
CA ALA A 141 -10.39 -16.39 13.25
C ALA A 141 -11.81 -16.13 12.75
N GLU A 142 -12.52 -15.21 13.39
CA GLU A 142 -13.78 -14.65 12.91
C GLU A 142 -13.61 -13.18 12.52
N ARG A 143 -12.75 -12.44 13.24
CA ARG A 143 -12.52 -11.01 13.06
C ARG A 143 -11.04 -10.70 12.95
N VAL A 144 -10.63 -10.23 11.78
CA VAL A 144 -9.22 -9.90 11.51
C VAL A 144 -9.08 -8.41 11.25
N LEU A 145 -8.23 -7.75 12.05
CA LEU A 145 -7.78 -6.39 11.77
C LEU A 145 -6.45 -6.45 11.03
N VAL A 146 -6.42 -5.94 9.81
CA VAL A 146 -5.18 -5.68 9.08
C VAL A 146 -4.90 -4.19 9.18
N ALA A 147 -3.72 -3.82 9.69
CA ALA A 147 -3.30 -2.44 9.84
C ALA A 147 -1.92 -2.20 9.25
N THR A 148 -1.70 -1.04 8.68
CA THR A 148 -0.42 -0.60 8.12
C THR A 148 -0.13 0.84 8.50
N GLY A 149 1.13 1.14 8.74
CA GLY A 149 1.63 2.49 8.99
C GLY A 149 2.93 2.69 8.27
N GLU A 150 3.00 3.74 7.45
CA GLU A 150 4.17 4.03 6.63
C GLU A 150 4.79 5.38 6.97
N ARG A 151 6.08 5.35 7.23
CA ARG A 151 6.96 6.51 7.34
C ARG A 151 7.95 6.50 6.19
N ALA A 152 7.40 6.44 4.97
CA ALA A 152 8.19 6.32 3.74
C ALA A 152 9.10 7.55 3.52
N SER A 153 8.74 8.72 4.08
CA SER A 153 9.57 9.93 4.08
C SER A 153 10.96 9.74 4.68
N LEU A 154 11.14 8.76 5.57
CA LEU A 154 12.45 8.40 6.14
C LEU A 154 13.37 7.69 5.15
N ALA A 155 12.84 7.21 4.02
CA ALA A 155 13.59 6.50 2.99
C ALA A 155 14.03 7.39 1.81
N ILE A 156 13.81 8.70 1.89
CA ILE A 156 14.15 9.64 0.83
C ILE A 156 15.68 9.76 0.72
N ASP A 157 16.18 9.57 -0.52
CA ASP A 157 17.58 9.85 -0.82
C ASP A 157 17.77 11.32 -1.19
N TRP A 158 18.28 12.07 -0.22
CA TRP A 158 18.65 13.50 -0.40
C TRP A 158 20.09 13.67 -0.91
N GLN A 159 20.85 12.57 -1.07
CA GLN A 159 22.28 12.58 -1.29
C GLN A 159 22.71 12.34 -2.74
N ALA A 160 21.77 12.11 -3.67
CA ALA A 160 22.06 11.90 -5.09
C ALA A 160 23.02 12.98 -5.61
N ARG A 161 24.11 12.58 -6.29
CA ARG A 161 25.20 13.48 -6.75
C ARG A 161 25.27 13.56 -8.26
N THR A 162 24.80 12.53 -8.96
CA THR A 162 24.77 12.45 -10.42
C THR A 162 23.33 12.37 -10.92
N MET A 163 23.12 12.65 -12.20
CA MET A 163 21.80 12.50 -12.82
C MET A 163 21.32 11.04 -12.76
N GLU A 164 22.23 10.07 -12.87
CA GLU A 164 21.89 8.65 -12.76
C GLU A 164 21.36 8.30 -11.36
N GLU A 165 22.08 8.75 -10.32
CA GLU A 165 21.63 8.58 -8.92
C GLU A 165 20.29 9.29 -8.67
N LEU A 166 20.11 10.51 -9.20
CA LEU A 166 18.84 11.23 -9.10
C LEU A 166 17.69 10.44 -9.73
N LEU A 167 17.88 9.89 -10.92
CA LEU A 167 16.84 9.10 -11.59
C LEU A 167 16.45 7.84 -10.79
N GLN A 168 17.40 7.24 -10.06
CA GLN A 168 17.13 6.14 -9.12
C GLN A 168 16.44 6.63 -7.84
N ALA A 169 16.69 7.86 -7.41
CA ALA A 169 16.11 8.47 -6.22
C ALA A 169 14.70 9.04 -6.45
N VAL A 170 14.28 9.33 -7.70
CA VAL A 170 12.98 9.95 -8.03
C VAL A 170 11.82 9.24 -7.32
N ALA A 171 11.83 7.91 -7.25
CA ALA A 171 10.79 7.15 -6.58
C ALA A 171 10.72 7.42 -5.08
N SER A 172 11.85 7.78 -4.44
CA SER A 172 11.88 8.18 -3.03
C SER A 172 11.41 9.62 -2.81
N LEU A 173 11.63 10.52 -3.79
CA LEU A 173 11.22 11.92 -3.70
C LEU A 173 9.70 12.14 -3.77
N VAL A 174 8.94 11.11 -4.11
CA VAL A 174 7.46 11.19 -4.25
C VAL A 174 6.71 10.46 -3.14
N VAL A 175 7.40 9.92 -2.15
CA VAL A 175 6.75 9.15 -1.09
C VAL A 175 5.97 10.04 -0.12
N GLY A 176 4.89 9.47 0.41
CA GLY A 176 4.08 10.05 1.47
C GLY A 176 3.93 9.10 2.65
N ASP A 177 3.68 9.67 3.83
CA ASP A 177 3.42 8.95 5.07
C ASP A 177 1.92 8.80 5.31
N GLY A 178 1.52 7.74 6.04
CA GLY A 178 0.14 7.52 6.41
C GLY A 178 -0.10 6.18 7.09
N GLY A 179 -1.28 6.03 7.64
CA GLY A 179 -1.81 4.77 8.18
C GLY A 179 -3.03 4.31 7.38
N GLY A 180 -3.19 3.00 7.25
CA GLY A 180 -4.34 2.36 6.64
C GLY A 180 -4.75 1.11 7.42
N ALA A 181 -6.03 0.80 7.43
CA ALA A 181 -6.49 -0.44 8.05
C ALA A 181 -7.79 -0.93 7.42
N VAL A 182 -7.99 -2.24 7.46
CA VAL A 182 -9.25 -2.89 7.10
C VAL A 182 -9.62 -3.94 8.13
N VAL A 183 -10.93 -4.10 8.36
CA VAL A 183 -11.51 -5.17 9.18
C VAL A 183 -12.11 -6.21 8.25
N LEU A 184 -11.80 -7.48 8.50
CA LEU A 184 -12.34 -8.63 7.76
C LEU A 184 -13.25 -9.45 8.68
N GLU A 185 -14.43 -9.79 8.18
CA GLU A 185 -15.41 -10.64 8.87
C GLU A 185 -16.07 -11.62 7.89
N PRO A 186 -16.64 -12.74 8.40
CA PRO A 186 -17.52 -13.59 7.61
C PRO A 186 -18.67 -12.77 7.03
N SER A 187 -19.12 -13.11 5.83
CA SER A 187 -20.33 -12.54 5.24
C SER A 187 -21.46 -13.55 5.28
N ASP A 188 -22.60 -13.14 5.83
CA ASP A 188 -23.85 -13.91 5.77
C ASP A 188 -24.51 -13.82 4.39
N ASP A 189 -24.14 -12.79 3.62
CA ASP A 189 -24.59 -12.61 2.23
C ASP A 189 -23.59 -13.22 1.25
N PRO A 190 -23.91 -14.34 0.58
CA PRO A 190 -23.06 -14.93 -0.42
C PRO A 190 -22.86 -14.05 -1.65
N GLY A 191 -23.68 -13.03 -1.82
CA GLY A 191 -23.58 -12.02 -2.87
C GLY A 191 -22.49 -10.98 -2.61
N ARG A 192 -21.93 -10.88 -1.39
CA ARG A 192 -20.94 -9.86 -0.97
C ARG A 192 -19.62 -10.49 -0.52
N GLY A 193 -18.54 -9.71 -0.61
CA GLY A 193 -17.21 -10.08 -0.13
C GLY A 193 -16.23 -10.46 -1.26
N LEU A 194 -15.10 -11.05 -0.85
CA LEU A 194 -14.01 -11.44 -1.73
C LEU A 194 -14.42 -12.56 -2.69
N ARG A 195 -14.09 -12.40 -3.99
CA ARG A 195 -14.47 -13.32 -5.06
C ARG A 195 -13.32 -14.12 -5.61
N ALA A 196 -12.39 -13.46 -6.25
CA ALA A 196 -11.21 -14.09 -6.82
C ALA A 196 -9.96 -13.31 -6.44
N ARG A 197 -8.84 -14.01 -6.41
CA ARG A 197 -7.53 -13.43 -6.17
C ARG A 197 -6.46 -14.23 -6.88
N GLU A 198 -5.40 -13.54 -7.27
CA GLU A 198 -4.23 -14.10 -7.91
C GLU A 198 -2.99 -13.31 -7.49
N PHE A 199 -1.90 -14.04 -7.24
CA PHE A 199 -0.61 -13.49 -6.86
C PHE A 199 0.46 -14.08 -7.77
N ARG A 200 1.37 -13.24 -8.26
CA ARG A 200 2.51 -13.66 -9.07
C ARG A 200 3.77 -12.95 -8.62
N SER A 201 4.91 -13.62 -8.75
CA SER A 201 6.22 -13.06 -8.42
C SER A 201 7.26 -13.50 -9.42
N ASP A 202 8.20 -12.59 -9.73
CA ASP A 202 9.46 -12.90 -10.41
C ASP A 202 10.62 -12.46 -9.52
N ALA A 203 11.13 -13.38 -8.72
CA ALA A 203 12.22 -13.13 -7.79
C ALA A 203 13.55 -12.79 -8.47
N THR A 204 13.69 -12.98 -9.78
CA THR A 204 14.92 -12.61 -10.50
C THR A 204 15.06 -11.10 -10.68
N GLN A 205 13.98 -10.34 -10.55
CA GLN A 205 13.89 -8.90 -10.79
C GLN A 205 13.99 -8.05 -9.51
N TRP A 206 14.28 -8.64 -8.35
CA TRP A 206 14.25 -7.95 -7.06
C TRP A 206 15.15 -6.71 -6.97
N ARG A 207 16.22 -6.65 -7.81
CA ARG A 207 17.20 -5.55 -7.79
C ARG A 207 16.67 -4.24 -8.35
N HIS A 208 15.51 -4.24 -9.01
CA HIS A 208 14.95 -3.02 -9.60
C HIS A 208 14.39 -2.02 -8.57
N ALA A 209 14.08 -2.48 -7.35
CA ALA A 209 13.66 -1.59 -6.28
C ALA A 209 14.12 -2.14 -4.92
N ILE A 210 14.92 -1.37 -4.21
CA ILE A 210 15.51 -1.78 -2.93
C ILE A 210 15.37 -0.63 -1.94
N GLY A 211 14.81 -0.92 -0.77
CA GLY A 211 14.79 -0.02 0.37
C GLY A 211 15.23 -0.73 1.64
N GLY A 212 15.89 -0.02 2.54
CA GLY A 212 16.27 -0.59 3.82
C GLY A 212 17.30 -1.71 3.76
N ARG A 213 18.41 -1.50 3.06
CA ARG A 213 19.44 -2.54 2.89
C ARG A 213 20.37 -2.62 4.09
N PHE A 214 20.56 -3.83 4.63
CA PHE A 214 21.64 -4.08 5.60
C PHE A 214 23.01 -3.92 4.96
N ARG A 215 23.93 -3.19 5.63
CA ARG A 215 25.30 -3.00 5.18
C ARG A 215 26.21 -4.07 5.78
N PRO A 216 26.78 -4.99 4.98
CA PRO A 216 27.74 -5.98 5.49
C PRO A 216 28.99 -5.29 6.05
N GLY A 217 29.52 -5.81 7.15
CA GLY A 217 30.79 -5.34 7.72
C GLY A 217 30.74 -4.04 8.51
N THR A 218 29.57 -3.39 8.64
CA THR A 218 29.40 -2.26 9.56
C THR A 218 29.00 -2.78 10.93
N GLN A 219 29.74 -2.37 11.98
CA GLN A 219 29.26 -2.54 13.34
C GLN A 219 28.03 -1.65 13.54
N ALA A 220 27.03 -2.15 14.27
CA ALA A 220 25.89 -1.35 14.69
C ALA A 220 26.41 -0.07 15.34
N CYS A 221 25.94 1.07 14.88
CA CYS A 221 26.23 2.29 15.60
C CYS A 221 25.52 2.23 16.96
N GLU A 222 26.07 2.97 17.91
CA GLU A 222 25.66 2.97 19.31
C GLU A 222 24.19 3.40 19.54
N LEU A 223 23.48 3.91 18.53
CA LEU A 223 22.07 4.30 18.61
C LEU A 223 21.42 4.30 17.21
N CYS A 224 21.29 3.10 16.58
CA CYS A 224 20.57 2.84 15.33
C CYS A 224 21.15 3.47 14.05
N GLY A 225 22.35 3.94 14.01
CA GLY A 225 22.88 4.73 12.88
C GLY A 225 23.63 3.96 11.80
N GLY A 226 23.88 2.66 11.88
CA GLY A 226 24.86 2.07 10.98
C GLY A 226 24.50 0.79 10.25
N LEU A 227 23.53 0.02 10.73
CA LEU A 227 23.25 -1.29 10.16
C LEU A 227 22.37 -1.25 8.90
N LEU A 228 21.52 -0.24 8.77
CA LEU A 228 20.53 -0.18 7.73
C LEU A 228 20.68 1.09 6.91
N ASP A 229 20.95 0.94 5.62
CA ASP A 229 20.77 2.02 4.66
C ASP A 229 19.26 2.13 4.40
N ARG A 230 18.65 3.20 4.91
CA ARG A 230 17.20 3.39 4.83
C ARG A 230 16.74 3.93 3.48
N THR A 231 17.66 4.40 2.62
CA THR A 231 17.29 5.01 1.35
C THR A 231 16.61 4.01 0.41
N PHE A 232 15.64 4.53 -0.35
CA PHE A 232 14.93 3.78 -1.36
C PHE A 232 15.43 4.15 -2.75
N HIS A 233 15.96 3.16 -3.45
CA HIS A 233 16.44 3.27 -4.83
C HIS A 233 15.58 2.44 -5.76
N CYS A 234 15.27 2.98 -6.93
CA CYS A 234 14.39 2.34 -7.89
C CYS A 234 14.85 2.59 -9.33
N ASP A 235 15.16 1.52 -10.05
CA ASP A 235 15.20 1.55 -11.52
C ASP A 235 13.77 1.54 -12.05
N GLY A 236 13.18 2.73 -12.13
CA GLY A 236 11.77 2.89 -12.45
C GLY A 236 11.36 2.32 -13.81
N ARG A 237 12.28 2.30 -14.80
CA ARG A 237 11.99 1.75 -16.13
C ARG A 237 11.87 0.23 -16.10
N ASN A 238 12.87 -0.43 -15.53
CA ASN A 238 12.90 -1.89 -15.47
C ASN A 238 11.87 -2.43 -14.48
N LEU A 239 11.68 -1.75 -13.34
CA LEU A 239 10.59 -2.07 -12.42
C LEU A 239 9.22 -1.99 -13.09
N PHE A 240 8.96 -0.91 -13.87
CA PHE A 240 7.69 -0.76 -14.60
C PHE A 240 7.46 -1.93 -15.56
N ALA A 241 8.45 -2.27 -16.38
CA ALA A 241 8.33 -3.34 -17.37
C ALA A 241 8.09 -4.71 -16.68
N ALA A 242 8.85 -5.02 -15.62
CA ALA A 242 8.72 -6.28 -14.90
C ALA A 242 7.38 -6.38 -14.14
N ALA A 243 7.00 -5.34 -13.39
CA ALA A 243 5.74 -5.31 -12.66
C ALA A 243 4.52 -5.39 -13.60
N PHE A 244 4.59 -4.70 -14.74
CA PHE A 244 3.51 -4.72 -15.73
C PHE A 244 3.38 -6.09 -16.40
N GLY A 245 4.51 -6.75 -16.71
CA GLY A 245 4.53 -8.11 -17.26
C GLY A 245 3.85 -9.14 -16.35
N LEU A 246 3.86 -8.92 -15.03
CA LEU A 246 3.15 -9.74 -14.05
C LEU A 246 1.70 -9.29 -13.84
N LEU A 247 1.46 -7.98 -13.76
CA LEU A 247 0.16 -7.42 -13.38
C LEU A 247 -0.93 -7.78 -14.39
N TYR A 248 -0.64 -7.65 -15.69
CA TYR A 248 -1.61 -7.92 -16.74
C TYR A 248 -2.16 -9.36 -16.67
N PRO A 249 -1.34 -10.43 -16.71
CA PRO A 249 -1.87 -11.79 -16.60
C PRO A 249 -2.48 -12.11 -15.22
N THR A 250 -2.07 -11.43 -14.14
CA THR A 250 -2.67 -11.57 -12.82
C THR A 250 -4.10 -11.03 -12.83
N MET A 251 -4.29 -9.84 -13.37
CA MET A 251 -5.58 -9.19 -13.55
C MET A 251 -6.52 -10.02 -14.43
N GLU A 252 -6.08 -10.43 -15.61
CA GLU A 252 -6.88 -11.29 -16.51
C GLU A 252 -7.37 -12.55 -15.81
N THR A 253 -6.50 -13.19 -15.01
CA THR A 253 -6.85 -14.40 -14.26
C THR A 253 -8.00 -14.15 -13.27
N VAL A 254 -7.98 -13.05 -12.50
CA VAL A 254 -9.07 -12.79 -11.53
C VAL A 254 -10.36 -12.40 -12.23
N MET A 255 -10.30 -11.64 -13.33
CA MET A 255 -11.48 -11.29 -14.11
C MET A 255 -12.15 -12.53 -14.72
N GLN A 256 -11.36 -13.45 -15.30
CA GLN A 256 -11.84 -14.72 -15.81
C GLN A 256 -12.48 -15.60 -14.72
N ARG A 257 -11.83 -15.72 -13.55
CA ARG A 257 -12.36 -16.50 -12.41
C ARG A 257 -13.64 -15.90 -11.84
N THR A 258 -13.77 -14.58 -11.87
CA THR A 258 -14.99 -13.89 -11.40
C THR A 258 -16.09 -13.94 -12.44
N GLY A 259 -15.75 -14.02 -13.71
CA GLY A 259 -16.68 -14.01 -14.84
C GLY A 259 -17.24 -12.62 -15.13
N TRP A 260 -16.55 -11.54 -14.72
CA TRP A 260 -16.96 -10.17 -14.98
C TRP A 260 -16.30 -9.58 -16.21
N GLY A 261 -17.04 -8.77 -16.97
CA GLY A 261 -16.49 -7.83 -17.92
C GLY A 261 -15.94 -6.59 -17.22
N TYR A 262 -14.98 -5.90 -17.83
CA TYR A 262 -14.41 -4.66 -17.26
C TYR A 262 -15.43 -3.51 -17.21
N ASP A 263 -16.43 -3.52 -18.07
CA ASP A 263 -17.57 -2.60 -18.08
C ASP A 263 -18.51 -2.78 -16.88
N GLU A 264 -18.51 -3.97 -16.29
CA GLU A 264 -19.33 -4.27 -15.09
C GLU A 264 -18.69 -3.77 -13.78
N LEU A 265 -17.39 -3.40 -13.78
CA LEU A 265 -16.75 -2.83 -12.60
C LEU A 265 -17.34 -1.47 -12.27
N ASP A 266 -17.50 -1.17 -10.98
CA ASP A 266 -17.90 0.15 -10.49
C ASP A 266 -16.68 1.00 -10.12
N VAL A 267 -15.64 0.38 -9.57
CA VAL A 267 -14.42 1.07 -9.18
C VAL A 267 -13.20 0.16 -9.25
N ILE A 268 -12.05 0.75 -9.58
CA ILE A 268 -10.75 0.09 -9.62
C ILE A 268 -9.81 0.79 -8.65
N PHE A 269 -9.27 0.04 -7.70
CA PHE A 269 -8.20 0.47 -6.82
C PHE A 269 -6.89 -0.11 -7.29
N CYS A 270 -5.92 0.73 -7.54
CA CYS A 270 -4.57 0.31 -7.91
C CYS A 270 -3.55 0.97 -6.98
N HIS A 271 -2.55 0.20 -6.52
CA HIS A 271 -1.38 0.84 -5.93
C HIS A 271 -0.72 1.75 -6.97
N GLN A 272 -0.53 3.02 -6.61
CA GLN A 272 -0.06 4.08 -7.50
C GLN A 272 1.28 4.63 -6.97
N PRO A 273 2.42 4.16 -7.48
CA PRO A 273 3.70 4.77 -7.14
C PRO A 273 3.78 6.24 -7.55
N THR A 274 3.22 6.58 -8.72
CA THR A 274 3.04 7.95 -9.22
C THR A 274 1.82 8.02 -10.15
N LYS A 275 1.27 9.20 -10.36
CA LYS A 275 0.19 9.40 -11.34
C LYS A 275 0.65 9.02 -12.76
N ARG A 276 1.87 9.43 -13.15
CA ARG A 276 2.42 9.13 -14.47
C ARG A 276 2.69 7.65 -14.70
N PHE A 277 3.00 6.91 -13.63
CA PHE A 277 3.12 5.44 -13.72
C PHE A 277 1.82 4.81 -14.19
N VAL A 278 0.70 5.22 -13.60
CA VAL A 278 -0.63 4.72 -13.96
C VAL A 278 -1.02 5.15 -15.37
N GLU A 279 -0.88 6.44 -15.69
CA GLU A 279 -1.20 6.98 -17.02
C GLU A 279 -0.44 6.24 -18.14
N LYS A 280 0.83 5.92 -17.91
CA LYS A 280 1.64 5.14 -18.86
C LYS A 280 1.22 3.68 -18.96
N ALA A 281 0.63 3.11 -17.91
CA ALA A 281 0.18 1.72 -17.90
C ALA A 281 -1.13 1.51 -18.71
N ILE A 282 -2.05 2.47 -18.64
CA ILE A 282 -3.40 2.37 -19.23
C ILE A 282 -3.39 1.89 -20.71
N PRO A 283 -2.56 2.42 -21.62
CA PRO A 283 -2.57 2.00 -23.02
C PRO A 283 -2.21 0.53 -23.24
N PHE A 284 -1.57 -0.11 -22.26
CA PHE A 284 -1.13 -1.50 -22.33
C PHE A 284 -2.07 -2.48 -21.61
N LEU A 285 -3.11 -1.98 -20.95
CA LEU A 285 -4.04 -2.79 -20.15
C LEU A 285 -5.20 -3.38 -20.95
N GLY A 286 -5.11 -3.38 -22.29
CA GLY A 286 -6.13 -3.99 -23.16
C GLY A 286 -7.53 -3.46 -22.85
N ASP A 287 -8.49 -4.37 -22.61
CA ASP A 287 -9.88 -4.00 -22.31
C ASP A 287 -10.04 -3.23 -20.99
N LEU A 288 -9.14 -3.40 -20.01
CA LEU A 288 -9.14 -2.56 -18.81
C LEU A 288 -8.90 -1.08 -19.14
N GLY A 289 -8.19 -0.77 -20.22
CA GLY A 289 -8.01 0.61 -20.67
C GLY A 289 -9.33 1.34 -20.95
N ARG A 290 -10.40 0.60 -21.28
CA ARG A 290 -11.75 1.15 -21.45
C ARG A 290 -12.43 1.51 -20.13
N ALA A 291 -12.00 0.91 -19.02
CA ALA A 291 -12.50 1.17 -17.68
C ALA A 291 -11.54 2.08 -16.87
N ALA A 292 -10.62 2.78 -17.54
CA ALA A 292 -9.64 3.65 -16.87
C ALA A 292 -10.29 4.83 -16.12
N ASP A 293 -11.47 5.25 -16.52
CA ASP A 293 -12.32 6.26 -15.85
C ASP A 293 -12.83 5.80 -14.48
N LYS A 294 -12.85 4.48 -14.23
CA LYS A 294 -13.22 3.87 -12.93
C LYS A 294 -12.05 3.77 -11.95
N LEU A 295 -10.85 4.13 -12.37
CA LEU A 295 -9.67 4.10 -11.52
C LEU A 295 -9.70 5.25 -10.51
N TRP A 296 -9.66 4.93 -9.21
CA TRP A 296 -9.59 5.91 -8.14
C TRP A 296 -8.16 6.44 -7.96
N GLY A 297 -7.94 7.69 -8.30
CA GLY A 297 -6.61 8.33 -8.27
C GLY A 297 -6.30 8.99 -6.93
N THR A 298 -5.19 8.61 -6.30
CA THR A 298 -4.70 9.18 -5.03
C THR A 298 -3.30 9.78 -5.12
N ALA A 299 -2.44 9.26 -6.02
CA ALA A 299 -1.03 9.60 -6.07
C ALA A 299 -0.73 11.09 -6.34
N GLU A 300 -1.62 11.80 -7.05
CA GLU A 300 -1.44 13.24 -7.30
C GLU A 300 -1.44 14.06 -6.00
N ARG A 301 -2.28 13.66 -5.03
CA ARG A 301 -2.51 14.38 -3.78
C ARG A 301 -1.66 13.89 -2.62
N TYR A 302 -1.32 12.60 -2.60
CA TYR A 302 -0.68 11.96 -1.44
C TYR A 302 0.67 11.33 -1.77
N GLY A 303 1.09 11.34 -3.03
CA GLY A 303 2.30 10.67 -3.49
C GLY A 303 2.18 9.15 -3.36
N ASN A 304 3.33 8.49 -3.24
CA ASN A 304 3.42 7.06 -3.00
C ASN A 304 3.32 6.78 -1.50
N THR A 305 2.16 6.43 -1.03
CA THR A 305 1.91 6.02 0.38
C THR A 305 2.11 4.52 0.61
N SER A 306 2.80 3.84 -0.30
CA SER A 306 3.19 2.43 -0.18
C SER A 306 2.00 1.52 0.16
N THR A 307 2.07 0.76 1.26
CA THR A 307 1.04 -0.21 1.68
C THR A 307 -0.28 0.45 2.06
N THR A 308 -0.29 1.74 2.44
CA THR A 308 -1.51 2.45 2.84
C THR A 308 -2.35 2.92 1.65
N SER A 309 -1.79 2.95 0.44
CA SER A 309 -2.40 3.54 -0.76
C SER A 309 -3.78 2.96 -1.10
N LEU A 310 -3.96 1.65 -0.93
CA LEU A 310 -5.24 0.99 -1.24
C LEU A 310 -6.30 1.27 -0.19
N ALA A 311 -5.96 1.24 1.11
CA ALA A 311 -6.90 1.62 2.17
C ALA A 311 -7.32 3.09 2.04
N LEU A 312 -6.39 3.97 1.68
CA LEU A 312 -6.67 5.38 1.40
C LEU A 312 -7.65 5.55 0.24
N ALA A 313 -7.40 4.86 -0.88
CA ALA A 313 -8.27 4.90 -2.04
C ALA A 313 -9.68 4.38 -1.71
N MET A 314 -9.79 3.28 -0.97
CA MET A 314 -11.06 2.72 -0.53
C MET A 314 -11.83 3.69 0.38
N ALA A 315 -11.17 4.28 1.38
CA ALA A 315 -11.80 5.23 2.31
C ALA A 315 -12.30 6.50 1.60
N GLU A 316 -11.53 7.05 0.67
CA GLU A 316 -11.95 8.20 -0.13
C GLU A 316 -13.14 7.86 -1.04
N ALA A 317 -13.10 6.72 -1.73
CA ALA A 317 -14.17 6.29 -2.61
C ALA A 317 -15.47 6.00 -1.84
N GLU A 318 -15.37 5.44 -0.61
CA GLU A 318 -16.49 5.26 0.30
C GLU A 318 -17.10 6.59 0.75
N ALA A 319 -16.25 7.54 1.16
CA ALA A 319 -16.67 8.88 1.57
C ALA A 319 -17.34 9.66 0.41
N ALA A 320 -16.90 9.43 -0.83
CA ALA A 320 -17.49 10.01 -2.03
C ALA A 320 -18.77 9.30 -2.51
N GLY A 321 -19.14 8.18 -1.88
CA GLY A 321 -20.31 7.37 -2.27
C GLY A 321 -20.09 6.50 -3.53
N THR A 322 -18.89 6.48 -4.09
CA THR A 322 -18.56 5.62 -5.25
C THR A 322 -18.42 4.17 -4.81
N LEU A 323 -17.87 3.92 -3.63
CA LEU A 323 -17.76 2.59 -3.04
C LEU A 323 -18.99 2.30 -2.17
N ALA A 324 -20.10 1.98 -2.84
CA ALA A 324 -21.37 1.66 -2.20
C ALA A 324 -21.58 0.14 -2.02
N ALA A 325 -22.53 -0.23 -1.17
CA ALA A 325 -22.90 -1.65 -0.99
C ALA A 325 -23.30 -2.30 -2.31
N GLY A 326 -22.70 -3.42 -2.65
CA GLY A 326 -22.91 -4.14 -3.90
C GLY A 326 -21.98 -3.72 -5.05
N ALA A 327 -21.14 -2.69 -4.86
CA ALA A 327 -20.18 -2.27 -5.88
C ALA A 327 -19.21 -3.40 -6.26
N LYS A 328 -19.01 -3.60 -7.55
CA LYS A 328 -18.04 -4.53 -8.13
C LYS A 328 -16.65 -3.87 -8.18
N VAL A 329 -15.75 -4.38 -7.42
CA VAL A 329 -14.41 -3.79 -7.17
C VAL A 329 -13.32 -4.68 -7.76
N LEU A 330 -12.36 -4.05 -8.46
CA LEU A 330 -11.08 -4.64 -8.82
C LEU A 330 -9.97 -3.94 -8.03
N VAL A 331 -9.15 -4.72 -7.33
CA VAL A 331 -7.94 -4.25 -6.64
C VAL A 331 -6.72 -4.76 -7.39
N LEU A 332 -5.77 -3.86 -7.66
CA LEU A 332 -4.51 -4.14 -8.35
C LEU A 332 -3.34 -3.63 -7.52
N ALA A 333 -2.34 -4.46 -7.32
CA ALA A 333 -1.17 -4.11 -6.53
C ALA A 333 0.12 -4.61 -7.20
N PRO A 334 0.72 -3.81 -8.11
CA PRO A 334 2.10 -4.02 -8.54
C PRO A 334 3.05 -3.63 -7.41
N SER A 335 4.14 -4.39 -7.24
CA SER A 335 5.07 -4.19 -6.12
C SER A 335 6.50 -4.52 -6.51
N SER A 336 7.44 -3.98 -5.73
CA SER A 336 8.82 -4.43 -5.76
C SER A 336 8.93 -5.92 -5.38
N GLY A 337 10.03 -6.55 -5.78
CA GLY A 337 10.23 -7.96 -5.50
C GLY A 337 10.62 -8.79 -6.73
N VAL A 338 10.10 -8.73 -7.94
CA VAL A 338 8.89 -8.01 -8.35
C VAL A 338 7.68 -8.91 -8.15
N SER A 339 6.60 -8.33 -7.71
CA SER A 339 5.36 -9.08 -7.52
C SER A 339 4.14 -8.28 -7.97
N ALA A 340 3.05 -8.98 -8.23
CA ALA A 340 1.77 -8.41 -8.57
C ALA A 340 0.66 -9.20 -7.89
N ALA A 341 -0.32 -8.49 -7.35
CA ALA A 341 -1.53 -9.05 -6.82
C ALA A 341 -2.76 -8.43 -7.51
N ALA A 342 -3.77 -9.23 -7.71
CA ALA A 342 -5.09 -8.76 -8.11
C ALA A 342 -6.17 -9.46 -7.31
N MET A 343 -7.25 -8.73 -7.02
CA MET A 343 -8.37 -9.23 -6.23
C MET A 343 -9.67 -8.62 -6.73
N THR A 344 -10.73 -9.40 -6.78
CA THR A 344 -12.09 -8.91 -7.03
C THR A 344 -12.96 -9.10 -5.81
N MET A 345 -13.86 -8.17 -5.58
CA MET A 345 -14.82 -8.25 -4.48
C MET A 345 -16.13 -7.54 -4.83
N VAL A 346 -17.20 -7.92 -4.13
CA VAL A 346 -18.44 -7.16 -4.07
C VAL A 346 -18.50 -6.49 -2.71
N TRP A 347 -18.52 -5.15 -2.71
CA TRP A 347 -18.46 -4.32 -1.51
C TRP A 347 -19.68 -4.42 -0.62
#